data_c5cab4cdd0b5ec5c8a135287e82b26cb
#
_entry.id   c5cab4cdd0b5ec5c8a135287e82b26cb
#
_cell.length_a   1.000
_cell.length_b   1.000
_cell.length_c   1.000
_cell.angle_alpha   90.00
_cell.angle_beta   90.00
_cell.angle_gamma   90.00
#
_symmetry.space_group_name_H-M   'P 1'
#
loop_
_entity.id
_entity.type
_entity.pdbx_description
1 polymer ?
#
loop_
_entity_poly.entity_id
_entity_poly.type
_entity_poly.pdbx_seq_one_letter_code
_entity_poly.pdbx_strand_id
1 'polypeptide(L)'
;FPYTTLFRSPSTLRYYEKEGLLSLGVRASNGQRTYTDDDIATLSIIEYLKFCGLPLKEIRSFLPLIRPGGETLSARRDILAKERDNVRAQIAALQTKLERLDFGCWYYETAQQYGSVLPLYEFSEECFPPEHRNVLREGFRLPLAHVRTKLEW
;
A
#
# COMPACT_ATOMS: atom_id res chain seq x y z
N PHE A 1 18.40 6.87 -6.30
CA PHE A 1 17.95 6.85 -4.90
C PHE A 1 18.87 7.77 -4.11
N PRO A 2 18.36 8.69 -3.28
CA PRO A 2 19.24 9.53 -2.49
C PRO A 2 19.98 8.69 -1.46
N TYR A 3 21.30 8.70 -1.54
CA TYR A 3 22.23 7.98 -0.66
C TYR A 3 22.11 8.35 0.83
N THR A 4 21.30 9.34 1.16
CA THR A 4 21.08 9.82 2.53
C THR A 4 20.24 8.89 3.41
N THR A 5 19.59 7.86 2.86
CA THR A 5 18.75 6.92 3.61
C THR A 5 19.50 5.70 4.15
N LEU A 6 20.77 5.49 3.76
CA LEU A 6 21.58 4.36 4.20
C LEU A 6 22.08 4.49 5.65
N PHE A 7 21.95 5.67 6.27
CA PHE A 7 22.34 5.87 7.67
C PHE A 7 21.24 5.36 8.61
N ARG A 8 21.12 4.05 8.70
CA ARG A 8 20.28 3.44 9.73
C ARG A 8 20.94 3.55 11.09
N SER A 9 20.12 3.70 12.13
CA SER A 9 20.63 3.75 13.49
C SER A 9 21.39 2.45 13.82
N PRO A 10 22.37 2.50 14.72
CA PRO A 10 23.07 1.30 15.17
C PRO A 10 22.13 0.22 15.72
N SER A 11 20.97 0.60 16.26
CA SER A 11 19.92 -0.32 16.70
C SER A 11 19.27 -1.08 15.55
N THR A 12 19.03 -0.42 14.41
CA THR A 12 18.46 -1.06 13.21
C THR A 12 19.44 -2.10 12.62
N LEU A 13 20.73 -1.77 12.55
CA LEU A 13 21.73 -2.70 12.07
C LEU A 13 21.85 -3.94 12.97
N ARG A 14 21.86 -3.76 14.30
CA ARG A 14 21.81 -4.87 15.26
C ARG A 14 20.57 -5.73 15.13
N TYR A 15 19.43 -5.09 14.85
CA TYR A 15 18.18 -5.81 14.59
C TYR A 15 18.29 -6.67 13.34
N TYR A 16 18.83 -6.16 12.23
CA TYR A 16 19.05 -6.94 11.01
C TYR A 16 20.06 -8.09 11.20
N GLU A 17 21.11 -7.87 11.99
CA GLU A 17 22.03 -8.95 12.38
C GLU A 17 21.30 -10.04 13.18
N LYS A 18 20.50 -9.66 14.17
CA LYS A 18 19.70 -10.58 15.00
C LYS A 18 18.70 -11.39 14.16
N GLU A 19 18.09 -10.73 13.19
CA GLU A 19 17.13 -11.35 12.26
C GLU A 19 17.81 -12.17 11.15
N GLY A 20 19.14 -12.21 11.10
CA GLY A 20 19.90 -12.96 10.09
C GLY A 20 19.80 -12.37 8.68
N LEU A 21 19.53 -11.08 8.57
CA LEU A 21 19.46 -10.34 7.30
C LEU A 21 20.82 -9.77 6.91
N LEU A 22 21.66 -9.47 7.89
CA LEU A 22 23.05 -9.03 7.71
C LEU A 22 24.01 -10.02 8.37
N SER A 23 25.23 -10.09 7.85
CA SER A 23 26.32 -10.77 8.54
C SER A 23 26.61 -10.07 9.88
N LEU A 24 27.13 -10.83 10.85
CA LEU A 24 27.65 -10.22 12.07
C LEU A 24 28.91 -9.44 11.67
N GLY A 25 28.81 -8.11 11.67
CA GLY A 25 29.92 -7.23 11.35
C GLY A 25 31.17 -7.59 12.19
N VAL A 26 32.33 -7.56 11.57
CA VAL A 26 33.60 -7.82 12.24
C VAL A 26 33.83 -6.72 13.29
N ARG A 27 34.19 -7.09 14.50
CA ARG A 27 34.59 -6.10 15.51
C ARG A 27 36.04 -5.72 15.31
N ALA A 28 36.30 -4.47 15.08
CA ALA A 28 37.64 -3.91 15.10
C ALA A 28 38.25 -4.03 16.53
N SER A 29 39.55 -3.89 16.65
CA SER A 29 40.29 -3.96 17.92
C SER A 29 39.80 -2.96 18.98
N ASN A 30 39.18 -1.85 18.54
CA ASN A 30 38.53 -0.83 19.38
C ASN A 30 37.08 -1.17 19.80
N GLY A 31 36.57 -2.36 19.46
CA GLY A 31 35.21 -2.80 19.77
C GLY A 31 34.13 -2.27 18.83
N GLN A 32 34.45 -1.40 17.87
CA GLN A 32 33.50 -0.91 16.88
C GLN A 32 33.19 -1.99 15.82
N ARG A 33 31.92 -2.00 15.36
CA ARG A 33 31.51 -2.84 14.23
C ARG A 33 31.93 -2.19 12.93
N THR A 34 32.55 -2.98 12.07
CA THR A 34 32.88 -2.63 10.70
C THR A 34 32.06 -3.51 9.76
N TYR A 35 31.54 -2.91 8.71
CA TYR A 35 30.77 -3.58 7.67
C TYR A 35 31.58 -3.57 6.38
N THR A 36 31.49 -4.64 5.61
CA THR A 36 32.12 -4.76 4.30
C THR A 36 31.27 -4.08 3.22
N ASP A 37 31.84 -3.91 2.03
CA ASP A 37 31.09 -3.42 0.86
C ASP A 37 29.92 -4.35 0.51
N ASP A 38 30.07 -5.66 0.70
CA ASP A 38 29.00 -6.65 0.52
C ASP A 38 27.87 -6.47 1.55
N ASP A 39 28.19 -6.12 2.79
CA ASP A 39 27.19 -5.81 3.81
C ASP A 39 26.41 -4.54 3.45
N ILE A 40 27.10 -3.52 2.91
CA ILE A 40 26.49 -2.28 2.44
C ILE A 40 25.59 -2.55 1.25
N ALA A 41 26.03 -3.36 0.28
CA ALA A 41 25.20 -3.75 -0.85
C ALA A 41 23.96 -4.54 -0.39
N THR A 42 24.12 -5.47 0.54
CA THR A 42 23.02 -6.24 1.14
C THR A 42 22.03 -5.31 1.86
N LEU A 43 22.53 -4.34 2.62
CA LEU A 43 21.70 -3.36 3.31
C LEU A 43 20.87 -2.54 2.31
N SER A 44 21.47 -2.12 1.20
CA SER A 44 20.78 -1.37 0.14
C SER A 44 19.63 -2.19 -0.46
N ILE A 45 19.83 -3.49 -0.65
CA ILE A 45 18.79 -4.40 -1.13
C ILE A 45 17.68 -4.58 -0.10
N ILE A 46 18.01 -4.75 1.18
CA ILE A 46 17.02 -4.85 2.27
C ILE A 46 16.14 -3.60 2.27
N GLU A 47 16.74 -2.40 2.18
CA GLU A 47 16.00 -1.15 2.17
C GLU A 47 15.11 -1.02 0.93
N TYR A 48 15.59 -1.41 -0.24
CA TYR A 48 14.78 -1.44 -1.46
C TYR A 48 13.56 -2.36 -1.31
N LEU A 49 13.75 -3.59 -0.85
CA LEU A 49 12.67 -4.56 -0.69
C LEU A 49 11.66 -4.13 0.37
N LYS A 50 12.11 -3.49 1.46
CA LYS A 50 11.24 -2.88 2.48
C LYS A 50 10.42 -1.72 1.91
N PHE A 51 11.05 -0.86 1.13
CA PHE A 51 10.34 0.23 0.44
C PHE A 51 9.27 -0.32 -0.50
N CYS A 52 9.53 -1.44 -1.17
CA CYS A 52 8.53 -2.13 -2.00
C CYS A 52 7.41 -2.81 -1.21
N GLY A 53 7.49 -2.87 0.13
CA GLY A 53 6.45 -3.46 0.97
C GLY A 53 6.69 -4.91 1.39
N LEU A 54 7.80 -5.54 0.98
CA LEU A 54 8.08 -6.92 1.35
C LEU A 54 8.26 -7.07 2.88
N PRO A 55 7.59 -8.03 3.51
CA PRO A 55 7.79 -8.33 4.92
C PRO A 55 9.19 -8.93 5.15
N LEU A 56 9.76 -8.71 6.32
CA LEU A 56 11.13 -9.16 6.65
C LEU A 56 11.34 -10.67 6.41
N LYS A 57 10.31 -11.48 6.60
CA LYS A 57 10.36 -12.93 6.33
C LYS A 57 10.62 -13.21 4.85
N GLU A 58 9.98 -12.49 3.95
CA GLU A 58 10.17 -12.63 2.50
C GLU A 58 11.52 -12.06 2.06
N ILE A 59 11.96 -10.94 2.67
CA ILE A 59 13.30 -10.38 2.43
C ILE A 59 14.38 -11.41 2.81
N ARG A 60 14.23 -12.08 3.95
CA ARG A 60 15.16 -13.14 4.38
C ARG A 60 15.23 -14.28 3.35
N SER A 61 14.13 -14.66 2.74
CA SER A 61 14.10 -15.68 1.71
C SER A 61 14.67 -15.20 0.37
N PHE A 62 14.62 -13.89 0.10
CA PHE A 62 15.10 -13.26 -1.12
C PHE A 62 16.64 -13.11 -1.14
N LEU A 63 17.26 -12.76 0.00
CA LEU A 63 18.69 -12.47 0.07
C LEU A 63 19.58 -13.61 -0.44
N PRO A 64 19.35 -14.90 -0.09
CA PRO A 64 20.14 -16.00 -0.62
C PRO A 64 20.06 -16.15 -2.14
N LEU A 65 18.99 -15.67 -2.77
CA LEU A 65 18.80 -15.73 -4.21
C LEU A 65 19.63 -14.70 -4.97
N ILE A 66 20.22 -13.70 -4.28
CA ILE A 66 21.02 -12.64 -4.92
C ILE A 66 22.42 -13.14 -5.29
N ARG A 67 22.85 -14.25 -4.73
CA ARG A 67 24.15 -14.85 -5.04
C ARG A 67 24.25 -15.27 -6.50
N PRO A 68 25.47 -15.25 -7.10
CA PRO A 68 25.64 -15.19 -8.53
C PRO A 68 25.07 -16.40 -9.27
N GLY A 69 24.37 -16.13 -10.36
CA GLY A 69 23.86 -17.11 -11.31
C GLY A 69 22.51 -16.70 -11.88
N GLY A 70 22.34 -16.92 -13.16
CA GLY A 70 21.04 -16.70 -13.84
C GLY A 70 19.93 -17.60 -13.35
N GLU A 71 20.26 -18.70 -12.68
CA GLU A 71 19.33 -19.70 -12.15
C GLU A 71 18.27 -19.15 -11.19
N THR A 72 18.61 -18.08 -10.43
CA THR A 72 17.72 -17.50 -9.44
C THR A 72 16.90 -16.30 -9.96
N LEU A 73 17.13 -15.86 -11.20
CA LEU A 73 16.47 -14.67 -11.76
C LEU A 73 14.96 -14.81 -11.82
N SER A 74 14.47 -16.00 -12.22
CA SER A 74 13.04 -16.28 -12.25
C SER A 74 12.42 -16.19 -10.86
N ALA A 75 13.02 -16.84 -9.86
CA ALA A 75 12.52 -16.82 -8.48
C ALA A 75 12.49 -15.40 -7.90
N ARG A 76 13.55 -14.61 -8.13
CA ARG A 76 13.57 -13.20 -7.72
C ARG A 76 12.48 -12.37 -8.37
N ARG A 77 12.30 -12.54 -9.69
CA ARG A 77 11.21 -11.88 -10.45
C ARG A 77 9.86 -12.25 -9.88
N ASP A 78 9.62 -13.53 -9.59
CA ASP A 78 8.31 -14.03 -9.17
C ASP A 78 7.92 -13.49 -7.77
N ILE A 79 8.88 -13.36 -6.85
CA ILE A 79 8.67 -12.72 -5.55
C ILE A 79 8.26 -11.25 -5.73
N LEU A 80 8.98 -10.50 -6.57
CA LEU A 80 8.66 -9.09 -6.82
C LEU A 80 7.35 -8.93 -7.60
N ALA A 81 7.05 -9.83 -8.54
CA ALA A 81 5.80 -9.82 -9.29
C ALA A 81 4.58 -10.03 -8.37
N LYS A 82 4.68 -10.96 -7.42
CA LYS A 82 3.63 -11.18 -6.42
C LYS A 82 3.36 -9.91 -5.61
N GLU A 83 4.40 -9.23 -5.13
CA GLU A 83 4.22 -8.00 -4.35
C GLU A 83 3.67 -6.85 -5.20
N ARG A 84 4.13 -6.71 -6.43
CA ARG A 84 3.56 -5.76 -7.40
C ARG A 84 2.05 -5.99 -7.58
N ASP A 85 1.61 -7.24 -7.67
CA ASP A 85 0.21 -7.58 -7.89
C ASP A 85 -0.62 -7.31 -6.61
N ASN A 86 -0.04 -7.52 -5.40
CA ASN A 86 -0.63 -7.09 -4.13
C ASN A 86 -0.84 -5.56 -4.10
N VAL A 87 0.17 -4.78 -4.48
CA VAL A 87 0.08 -3.31 -4.53
C VAL A 87 -0.97 -2.86 -5.53
N ARG A 88 -1.06 -3.50 -6.71
CA ARG A 88 -2.12 -3.21 -7.70
C ARG A 88 -3.52 -3.46 -7.14
N ALA A 89 -3.71 -4.56 -6.41
CA ALA A 89 -4.98 -4.84 -5.75
C ALA A 89 -5.34 -3.78 -4.68
N GLN A 90 -4.34 -3.31 -3.91
CA GLN A 90 -4.54 -2.22 -2.95
C GLN A 90 -4.92 -0.91 -3.65
N ILE A 91 -4.27 -0.57 -4.76
CA ILE A 91 -4.59 0.62 -5.56
C ILE A 91 -6.03 0.53 -6.06
N ALA A 92 -6.45 -0.60 -6.64
CA ALA A 92 -7.81 -0.79 -7.12
C ALA A 92 -8.84 -0.65 -5.98
N ALA A 93 -8.56 -1.23 -4.81
CA ALA A 93 -9.44 -1.09 -3.65
C ALA A 93 -9.53 0.35 -3.12
N LEU A 94 -8.42 1.11 -3.17
CA LEU A 94 -8.41 2.53 -2.81
C LEU A 94 -9.16 3.38 -3.84
N GLN A 95 -9.04 3.08 -5.12
CA GLN A 95 -9.79 3.75 -6.19
C GLN A 95 -11.31 3.57 -5.99
N THR A 96 -11.77 2.35 -5.71
CA THR A 96 -13.18 2.09 -5.41
C THR A 96 -13.67 2.87 -4.17
N LYS A 97 -12.81 2.99 -3.14
CA LYS A 97 -13.16 3.81 -1.96
C LYS A 97 -13.25 5.29 -2.30
N LEU A 98 -12.32 5.79 -3.12
CA LEU A 98 -12.31 7.19 -3.56
C LEU A 98 -13.56 7.51 -4.36
N GLU A 99 -13.93 6.69 -5.33
CA GLU A 99 -15.16 6.87 -6.12
C GLU A 99 -16.41 7.00 -5.24
N ARG A 100 -16.51 6.19 -4.18
CA ARG A 100 -17.62 6.26 -3.22
C ARG A 100 -17.59 7.52 -2.37
N LEU A 101 -16.41 8.02 -2.01
CA LEU A 101 -16.26 9.28 -1.28
C LEU A 101 -16.60 10.47 -2.16
N ASP A 102 -16.14 10.48 -3.41
CA ASP A 102 -16.44 11.52 -4.39
C ASP A 102 -17.95 11.58 -4.65
N PHE A 103 -18.60 10.43 -4.78
CA PHE A 103 -20.07 10.37 -4.84
C PHE A 103 -20.72 10.97 -3.59
N GLY A 104 -20.23 10.65 -2.40
CA GLY A 104 -20.76 11.20 -1.14
C GLY A 104 -20.59 12.71 -1.06
N CYS A 105 -19.43 13.24 -1.47
CA CYS A 105 -19.21 14.69 -1.52
C CYS A 105 -20.17 15.36 -2.49
N TRP A 106 -20.24 14.89 -3.73
CA TRP A 106 -21.19 15.40 -4.72
C TRP A 106 -22.63 15.37 -4.24
N TYR A 107 -23.05 14.28 -3.58
CA TYR A 107 -24.40 14.13 -3.07
C TYR A 107 -24.75 15.20 -2.03
N TYR A 108 -23.88 15.44 -1.06
CA TYR A 108 -24.14 16.45 -0.05
C TYR A 108 -23.97 17.87 -0.56
N GLU A 109 -23.07 18.13 -1.47
CA GLU A 109 -22.94 19.42 -2.15
C GLU A 109 -24.21 19.76 -2.94
N THR A 110 -24.75 18.78 -3.66
CA THR A 110 -26.02 18.93 -4.38
C THR A 110 -27.18 19.14 -3.41
N ALA A 111 -27.25 18.36 -2.32
CA ALA A 111 -28.27 18.51 -1.29
C ALA A 111 -28.26 19.91 -0.64
N GLN A 112 -27.10 20.50 -0.44
CA GLN A 112 -26.96 21.86 0.06
C GLN A 112 -27.60 22.89 -0.86
N GLN A 113 -27.51 22.71 -2.18
CA GLN A 113 -28.13 23.62 -3.16
C GLN A 113 -29.67 23.58 -3.08
N TYR A 114 -30.23 22.41 -2.73
CA TYR A 114 -31.70 22.24 -2.53
C TYR A 114 -32.15 22.49 -1.09
N GLY A 115 -31.22 22.74 -0.18
CA GLY A 115 -31.52 22.91 1.26
C GLY A 115 -31.93 21.60 1.95
N SER A 116 -31.98 20.47 1.24
CA SER A 116 -32.42 19.17 1.75
C SER A 116 -31.91 18.03 0.86
N VAL A 117 -31.79 16.82 1.42
CA VAL A 117 -31.51 15.59 0.67
C VAL A 117 -32.75 15.01 -0.02
N LEU A 118 -33.95 15.42 0.37
CA LEU A 118 -35.21 14.83 -0.12
C LEU A 118 -35.37 14.88 -1.63
N PRO A 119 -35.03 15.98 -2.35
CA PRO A 119 -35.16 16.02 -3.80
C PRO A 119 -34.30 14.97 -4.52
N LEU A 120 -33.16 14.60 -3.94
CA LEU A 120 -32.24 13.64 -4.56
C LEU A 120 -32.81 12.22 -4.63
N TYR A 121 -33.82 11.89 -3.82
CA TYR A 121 -34.53 10.61 -3.89
C TYR A 121 -35.39 10.44 -5.15
N GLU A 122 -35.75 11.53 -5.77
CA GLU A 122 -36.55 11.55 -6.99
C GLU A 122 -35.69 11.61 -8.25
N PHE A 123 -34.36 11.71 -8.10
CA PHE A 123 -33.45 11.77 -9.23
C PHE A 123 -33.46 10.44 -9.96
N SER A 124 -33.67 10.50 -11.28
CA SER A 124 -33.37 9.38 -12.16
C SER A 124 -31.86 9.21 -12.32
N GLU A 125 -31.41 8.03 -12.78
CA GLU A 125 -29.96 7.77 -13.00
C GLU A 125 -29.29 8.82 -13.89
N GLU A 126 -30.05 9.41 -14.82
CA GLU A 126 -29.58 10.43 -15.75
C GLU A 126 -29.22 11.76 -15.08
N CYS A 127 -29.85 12.06 -13.94
CA CYS A 127 -29.55 13.25 -13.15
C CYS A 127 -28.20 13.19 -12.44
N PHE A 128 -27.63 11.99 -12.31
CA PHE A 128 -26.31 11.80 -11.69
C PHE A 128 -25.20 11.98 -12.71
N PRO A 129 -24.08 12.62 -12.35
CA PRO A 129 -22.92 12.71 -13.18
C PRO A 129 -22.49 11.32 -13.68
N PRO A 130 -22.00 11.18 -14.93
CA PRO A 130 -21.62 9.88 -15.51
C PRO A 130 -20.66 9.10 -14.65
N GLU A 131 -19.69 9.77 -14.01
CA GLU A 131 -18.68 9.21 -13.12
C GLU A 131 -19.26 8.57 -11.86
N HIS A 132 -20.46 9.01 -11.41
CA HIS A 132 -21.12 8.52 -10.21
C HIS A 132 -22.14 7.41 -10.46
N ARG A 133 -22.54 7.17 -11.71
CA ARG A 133 -23.58 6.18 -12.05
C ARG A 133 -23.18 4.75 -11.70
N ASN A 134 -21.88 4.42 -11.78
CA ASN A 134 -21.41 3.09 -11.40
C ASN A 134 -21.63 2.78 -9.92
N VAL A 135 -21.42 3.76 -9.04
CA VAL A 135 -21.65 3.62 -7.60
C VAL A 135 -23.11 3.29 -7.29
N LEU A 136 -24.05 3.90 -8.05
CA LEU A 136 -25.49 3.62 -7.93
C LEU A 136 -25.83 2.20 -8.39
N ARG A 137 -25.27 1.76 -9.51
CA ARG A 137 -25.49 0.41 -10.08
C ARG A 137 -24.96 -0.71 -9.18
N GLU A 138 -23.89 -0.47 -8.44
CA GLU A 138 -23.34 -1.39 -7.44
C GLU A 138 -24.22 -1.51 -6.20
N GLY A 139 -25.39 -0.86 -6.18
CA GLY A 139 -26.37 -0.95 -5.10
C GLY A 139 -25.98 -0.15 -3.86
N PHE A 140 -25.11 0.83 -3.98
CA PHE A 140 -24.83 1.77 -2.89
C PHE A 140 -26.08 2.59 -2.62
N ARG A 141 -26.87 2.16 -1.66
CA ARG A 141 -27.99 2.92 -1.12
C ARG A 141 -27.46 3.77 0.01
N LEU A 142 -27.58 5.08 -0.11
CA LEU A 142 -27.31 5.96 1.02
C LEU A 142 -28.17 5.54 2.23
N PRO A 143 -27.65 5.61 3.47
CA PRO A 143 -28.26 5.03 4.68
C PRO A 143 -29.67 5.53 5.00
N LEU A 144 -30.18 6.48 4.23
CA LEU A 144 -31.47 7.15 4.45
C LEU A 144 -32.67 6.45 3.80
N ALA A 145 -32.48 5.31 3.12
CA ALA A 145 -33.62 4.52 2.62
C ALA A 145 -34.53 4.01 3.75
N HIS A 146 -34.07 4.03 5.01
CA HIS A 146 -34.88 3.69 6.17
C HIS A 146 -35.78 4.83 6.69
N VAL A 147 -35.59 6.07 6.21
CA VAL A 147 -36.46 7.21 6.61
C VAL A 147 -37.79 7.15 5.87
N ARG A 148 -37.84 6.55 4.68
CA ARG A 148 -39.08 6.44 3.90
C ARG A 148 -40.18 5.60 4.55
N THR A 149 -39.81 4.62 5.39
CA THR A 149 -40.77 3.72 6.08
C THR A 149 -41.39 4.29 7.34
N LYS A 150 -40.98 5.50 7.78
CA LYS A 150 -41.49 6.11 9.01
C LYS A 150 -42.27 7.43 8.76
N LEU A 151 -42.46 7.83 7.52
CA LEU A 151 -43.18 9.06 7.15
C LEU A 151 -44.50 8.80 6.39
N GLU A 152 -45.05 7.59 6.46
CA GLU A 152 -46.45 7.37 6.11
C GLU A 152 -47.30 7.83 7.29
N TRP A 153 -47.84 9.03 7.17
CA TRP A 153 -48.88 9.59 8.01
C TRP A 153 -50.23 9.25 7.40
#